data_db7869fea90fdec5b3fa668241a9e860
#
_entry.id   db7869fea90fdec5b3fa668241a9e860
#
_cell.length_a   1.000
_cell.length_b   1.000
_cell.length_c   1.000
_cell.angle_alpha   90.00
_cell.angle_beta   90.00
_cell.angle_gamma   90.00
#
_symmetry.space_group_name_H-M   'P 1'
#
loop_
_entity.id
_entity.type
_entity.pdbx_description
1 polymer ?
#
loop_
_entity_poly.entity_id
_entity_poly.type
_entity_poly.pdbx_seq_one_letter_code
_entity_poly.pdbx_strand_id
1 'polypeptide(L)'
;MLLSAVALLRERGAAGISIDAVLARSEAPRGSVYHHFPGGRNEMIIDAVRLAGDYITALIDEAAESGDARVALRRFAEIWRISLIESDYQAGCPIVALAVDSGDEVPGAENTVREIFAGWQEKIRELLIANGTAEDDARRLSTLAVATIEGAVILCRAHRSAAPLDDAIAAIMPLFPETAP
;
A
#
# COMPACT_ATOMS: atom_id res chain seq x y z
N MET A 1 3.81 -19.25 0.04
CA MET A 1 2.36 -19.00 0.16
C MET A 1 2.04 -17.53 0.43
N LEU A 2 2.52 -16.86 1.49
CA LEU A 2 2.17 -15.45 1.76
C LEU A 2 2.51 -14.51 0.62
N LEU A 3 3.71 -14.57 0.03
CA LEU A 3 4.07 -13.74 -1.13
C LEU A 3 3.14 -13.98 -2.33
N SER A 4 2.70 -15.23 -2.52
CA SER A 4 1.73 -15.57 -3.57
C SER A 4 0.35 -15.00 -3.27
N ALA A 5 -0.08 -14.98 -1.99
CA ALA A 5 -1.31 -14.35 -1.56
C ALA A 5 -1.25 -12.82 -1.73
N VAL A 6 -0.14 -12.16 -1.37
CA VAL A 6 0.09 -10.74 -1.63
C VAL A 6 -0.01 -10.41 -3.12
N ALA A 7 0.63 -11.21 -3.97
CA ALA A 7 0.57 -10.99 -5.42
C ALA A 7 -0.86 -11.13 -5.96
N LEU A 8 -1.61 -12.14 -5.51
CA LEU A 8 -3.02 -12.30 -5.89
C LEU A 8 -3.91 -11.16 -5.39
N LEU A 9 -3.69 -10.67 -4.17
CA LEU A 9 -4.37 -9.45 -3.65
C LEU A 9 -4.14 -8.25 -4.56
N ARG A 10 -2.90 -8.01 -4.93
CA ARG A 10 -2.51 -6.88 -5.79
C ARG A 10 -3.14 -6.95 -7.17
N GLU A 11 -3.22 -8.15 -7.73
CA GLU A 11 -3.69 -8.38 -9.11
C GLU A 11 -5.22 -8.49 -9.20
N ARG A 12 -5.87 -9.18 -8.23
CA ARG A 12 -7.25 -9.67 -8.33
C ARG A 12 -8.17 -9.25 -7.20
N GLY A 13 -7.67 -8.52 -6.21
CA GLY A 13 -8.44 -8.19 -5.01
C GLY A 13 -8.64 -9.36 -4.04
N ALA A 14 -9.34 -9.11 -2.94
CA ALA A 14 -9.58 -10.11 -1.90
C ALA A 14 -10.50 -11.25 -2.40
N ALA A 15 -11.47 -10.94 -3.24
CA ALA A 15 -12.38 -11.92 -3.86
C ALA A 15 -11.62 -12.93 -4.75
N GLY A 16 -10.48 -12.51 -5.35
CA GLY A 16 -9.65 -13.38 -6.20
C GLY A 16 -8.76 -14.36 -5.45
N ILE A 17 -8.73 -14.33 -4.11
CA ILE A 17 -7.92 -15.24 -3.30
C ILE A 17 -8.73 -16.47 -2.91
N SER A 18 -8.25 -17.63 -3.34
CA SER A 18 -8.64 -18.91 -2.79
C SER A 18 -7.40 -19.70 -2.36
N ILE A 19 -7.57 -20.66 -1.45
CA ILE A 19 -6.48 -21.56 -1.06
C ILE A 19 -5.89 -22.24 -2.29
N ASP A 20 -6.73 -22.70 -3.22
CA ASP A 20 -6.27 -23.38 -4.43
C ASP A 20 -5.48 -22.44 -5.37
N ALA A 21 -5.88 -21.17 -5.50
CA ALA A 21 -5.14 -20.18 -6.29
C ALA A 21 -3.75 -19.89 -5.69
N VAL A 22 -3.68 -19.78 -4.37
CA VAL A 22 -2.40 -19.56 -3.65
C VAL A 22 -1.50 -20.78 -3.77
N LEU A 23 -2.03 -21.99 -3.63
CA LEU A 23 -1.27 -23.22 -3.78
C LEU A 23 -0.75 -23.39 -5.21
N ALA A 24 -1.59 -23.14 -6.20
CA ALA A 24 -1.19 -23.20 -7.61
C ALA A 24 -0.04 -22.23 -7.93
N ARG A 25 -0.07 -21.02 -7.37
CA ARG A 25 0.97 -20.00 -7.58
C ARG A 25 2.25 -20.27 -6.80
N SER A 26 2.13 -20.84 -5.58
CA SER A 26 3.27 -21.08 -4.67
C SER A 26 3.91 -22.45 -4.85
N GLU A 27 3.30 -23.34 -5.64
CA GLU A 27 3.68 -24.74 -5.80
C GLU A 27 3.76 -25.50 -4.46
N ALA A 28 3.05 -25.01 -3.44
CA ALA A 28 3.07 -25.58 -2.10
C ALA A 28 2.13 -26.80 -1.98
N PRO A 29 2.48 -27.83 -1.19
CA PRO A 29 1.61 -28.97 -0.95
C PRO A 29 0.32 -28.55 -0.23
N ARG A 30 -0.83 -29.11 -0.64
CA ARG A 30 -2.15 -28.78 -0.07
C ARG A 30 -2.21 -28.96 1.46
N GLY A 31 -1.57 -29.99 2.00
CA GLY A 31 -1.53 -30.28 3.42
C GLY A 31 -0.79 -29.23 4.27
N SER A 32 0.07 -28.41 3.66
CA SER A 32 0.84 -27.39 4.39
C SER A 32 0.01 -26.15 4.78
N VAL A 33 -1.12 -25.90 4.09
CA VAL A 33 -1.93 -24.69 4.34
C VAL A 33 -2.45 -24.67 5.77
N TYR A 34 -3.15 -25.72 6.21
CA TYR A 34 -3.76 -25.76 7.54
C TYR A 34 -2.73 -25.94 8.67
N HIS A 35 -1.49 -26.29 8.33
CA HIS A 35 -0.38 -26.26 9.28
C HIS A 35 0.11 -24.83 9.53
N HIS A 36 0.19 -24.02 8.47
CA HIS A 36 0.69 -22.63 8.55
C HIS A 36 -0.43 -21.62 8.82
N PHE A 37 -1.65 -21.91 8.41
CA PHE A 37 -2.83 -21.05 8.54
C PHE A 37 -4.00 -21.87 9.09
N PRO A 38 -4.03 -22.15 10.40
CA PRO A 38 -5.13 -22.90 11.04
C PRO A 38 -6.51 -22.28 10.79
N GLY A 39 -6.61 -20.94 10.72
CA GLY A 39 -7.81 -20.20 10.37
C GLY A 39 -8.12 -20.15 8.85
N GLY A 40 -7.33 -20.87 8.04
CA GLY A 40 -7.59 -21.05 6.61
C GLY A 40 -7.41 -19.78 5.79
N ARG A 41 -8.33 -19.57 4.82
CA ARG A 41 -8.27 -18.45 3.86
C ARG A 41 -8.21 -17.08 4.53
N ASN A 42 -9.02 -16.87 5.55
CA ASN A 42 -9.15 -15.55 6.18
C ASN A 42 -7.87 -15.16 6.93
N GLU A 43 -7.28 -16.07 7.69
CA GLU A 43 -5.98 -15.86 8.33
C GLU A 43 -4.89 -15.58 7.31
N MET A 44 -4.83 -16.38 6.23
CA MET A 44 -3.87 -16.17 5.14
C MET A 44 -4.00 -14.78 4.50
N ILE A 45 -5.22 -14.27 4.30
CA ILE A 45 -5.46 -12.93 3.75
C ILE A 45 -4.95 -11.86 4.73
N ILE A 46 -5.30 -11.96 6.00
CA ILE A 46 -4.87 -11.00 7.03
C ILE A 46 -3.34 -10.97 7.14
N ASP A 47 -2.70 -12.14 7.19
CA ASP A 47 -1.24 -12.23 7.28
C ASP A 47 -0.55 -11.72 6.01
N ALA A 48 -1.14 -11.96 4.83
CA ALA A 48 -0.62 -11.41 3.58
C ALA A 48 -0.72 -9.88 3.54
N VAL A 49 -1.83 -9.32 4.05
CA VAL A 49 -2.02 -7.85 4.13
C VAL A 49 -1.07 -7.23 5.16
N ARG A 50 -0.85 -7.86 6.32
CA ARG A 50 0.15 -7.42 7.30
C ARG A 50 1.55 -7.43 6.70
N LEU A 51 1.95 -8.52 6.05
CA LEU A 51 3.25 -8.62 5.38
C LEU A 51 3.43 -7.50 4.34
N ALA A 52 2.40 -7.22 3.54
CA ALA A 52 2.43 -6.14 2.56
C ALA A 52 2.45 -4.76 3.22
N GLY A 53 1.71 -4.56 4.31
CA GLY A 53 1.70 -3.34 5.11
C GLY A 53 3.07 -3.04 5.70
N ASP A 54 3.73 -4.04 6.29
CA ASP A 54 5.08 -3.93 6.84
C ASP A 54 6.10 -3.57 5.75
N TYR A 55 5.99 -4.21 4.58
CA TYR A 55 6.85 -3.91 3.43
C TYR A 55 6.68 -2.47 2.95
N ILE A 56 5.44 -1.99 2.76
CA ILE A 56 5.17 -0.61 2.34
C ILE A 56 5.62 0.38 3.42
N THR A 57 5.45 0.05 4.70
CA THR A 57 5.95 0.85 5.82
C THR A 57 7.47 1.01 5.74
N ALA A 58 8.21 -0.06 5.46
CA ALA A 58 9.66 0.00 5.27
C ALA A 58 10.05 0.89 4.07
N LEU A 59 9.28 0.87 2.98
CA LEU A 59 9.51 1.76 1.83
C LEU A 59 9.23 3.24 2.16
N ILE A 60 8.25 3.52 3.01
CA ILE A 60 8.00 4.87 3.51
C ILE A 60 9.18 5.35 4.37
N ASP A 61 9.67 4.50 5.26
CA ASP A 61 10.83 4.81 6.11
C ASP A 61 12.08 5.07 5.26
N GLU A 62 12.38 4.22 4.28
CA GLU A 62 13.50 4.41 3.33
C GLU A 62 13.36 5.72 2.54
N ALA A 63 12.18 6.02 2.03
CA ALA A 63 11.92 7.28 1.32
C ALA A 63 12.17 8.50 2.23
N ALA A 64 11.85 8.39 3.52
CA ALA A 64 12.00 9.44 4.52
C ALA A 64 13.44 9.62 5.05
N GLU A 65 14.38 8.72 4.74
CA GLU A 65 15.78 8.79 5.21
C GLU A 65 16.49 10.12 4.89
N SER A 66 16.06 10.81 3.82
CA SER A 66 16.59 12.13 3.47
C SER A 66 16.23 13.22 4.49
N GLY A 67 15.21 13.01 5.31
CA GLY A 67 14.62 14.02 6.19
C GLY A 67 13.82 15.11 5.46
N ASP A 68 13.76 15.10 4.14
CA ASP A 68 13.03 16.07 3.30
C ASP A 68 11.72 15.47 2.80
N ALA A 69 10.60 16.09 3.18
CA ALA A 69 9.26 15.58 2.85
C ALA A 69 8.97 15.56 1.34
N ARG A 70 9.51 16.51 0.55
CA ARG A 70 9.35 16.50 -0.92
C ARG A 70 10.19 15.41 -1.59
N VAL A 71 11.40 15.18 -1.07
CA VAL A 71 12.26 14.07 -1.55
C VAL A 71 11.60 12.75 -1.24
N ALA A 72 11.08 12.58 -0.02
CA ALA A 72 10.37 11.38 0.41
C ALA A 72 9.15 11.09 -0.49
N LEU A 73 8.32 12.11 -0.76
CA LEU A 73 7.15 11.97 -1.64
C LEU A 73 7.54 11.51 -3.04
N ARG A 74 8.58 12.13 -3.64
CA ARG A 74 9.07 11.74 -4.98
C ARG A 74 9.62 10.31 -5.01
N ARG A 75 10.43 9.92 -4.00
CA ARG A 75 11.01 8.57 -3.92
C ARG A 75 9.91 7.52 -3.80
N PHE A 76 8.94 7.75 -2.92
CA PHE A 76 7.84 6.82 -2.72
C PHE A 76 6.95 6.70 -3.98
N ALA A 77 6.69 7.81 -4.67
CA ALA A 77 5.97 7.79 -5.94
C ALA A 77 6.75 7.01 -7.04
N GLU A 78 8.08 7.16 -7.10
CA GLU A 78 8.88 6.43 -8.08
C GLU A 78 8.88 4.91 -7.80
N ILE A 79 8.86 4.48 -6.54
CA ILE A 79 8.69 3.07 -6.17
C ILE A 79 7.37 2.52 -6.73
N TRP A 80 6.27 3.27 -6.57
CA TRP A 80 4.98 2.90 -7.14
C TRP A 80 4.99 2.88 -8.66
N ARG A 81 5.63 3.87 -9.27
CA ARG A 81 5.76 3.98 -10.73
C ARG A 81 6.48 2.76 -11.32
N ILE A 82 7.61 2.37 -10.74
CA ILE A 82 8.35 1.16 -11.12
C ILE A 82 7.47 -0.09 -10.96
N SER A 83 6.83 -0.26 -9.81
CA SER A 83 5.96 -1.40 -9.53
C SER A 83 4.79 -1.54 -10.52
N LEU A 84 4.18 -0.42 -10.91
CA LEU A 84 3.11 -0.39 -11.91
C LEU A 84 3.61 -0.83 -13.29
N ILE A 85 4.76 -0.29 -13.72
CA ILE A 85 5.35 -0.62 -15.03
C ILE A 85 5.78 -2.10 -15.08
N GLU A 86 6.49 -2.58 -14.06
CA GLU A 86 6.97 -3.97 -14.00
C GLU A 86 5.83 -5.00 -13.96
N SER A 87 4.69 -4.64 -13.38
CA SER A 87 3.49 -5.49 -13.36
C SER A 87 2.59 -5.33 -14.60
N ASP A 88 3.03 -4.57 -15.61
CA ASP A 88 2.17 -4.17 -16.74
C ASP A 88 0.83 -3.58 -16.27
N TYR A 89 0.88 -2.74 -15.23
CA TYR A 89 -0.28 -2.06 -14.60
C TYR A 89 -1.34 -3.03 -14.02
N GLN A 90 -0.97 -4.26 -13.72
CA GLN A 90 -1.90 -5.24 -13.15
C GLN A 90 -1.90 -5.25 -11.62
N ALA A 91 -0.79 -4.87 -10.99
CA ALA A 91 -0.67 -4.88 -9.54
C ALA A 91 -1.05 -3.51 -8.93
N GLY A 92 -1.94 -3.54 -7.95
CA GLY A 92 -2.32 -2.39 -7.12
C GLY A 92 -1.85 -2.52 -5.68
N CYS A 93 -2.43 -1.69 -4.80
CA CYS A 93 -2.21 -1.78 -3.36
C CYS A 93 -3.03 -2.92 -2.75
N PRO A 94 -2.41 -3.91 -2.08
CA PRO A 94 -3.13 -5.00 -1.46
C PRO A 94 -3.97 -4.56 -0.25
N ILE A 95 -3.59 -3.45 0.41
CA ILE A 95 -4.33 -2.90 1.55
C ILE A 95 -5.63 -2.26 1.06
N VAL A 96 -5.57 -1.47 -0.02
CA VAL A 96 -6.77 -0.91 -0.67
C VAL A 96 -7.68 -2.03 -1.18
N ALA A 97 -7.12 -3.07 -1.79
CA ALA A 97 -7.90 -4.20 -2.26
C ALA A 97 -8.71 -4.84 -1.12
N LEU A 98 -8.09 -5.06 0.05
CA LEU A 98 -8.82 -5.56 1.20
C LEU A 98 -9.81 -4.53 1.77
N ALA A 99 -9.46 -3.25 1.80
CA ALA A 99 -10.34 -2.18 2.30
C ALA A 99 -11.66 -2.10 1.53
N VAL A 100 -11.62 -2.35 0.21
CA VAL A 100 -12.79 -2.21 -0.68
C VAL A 100 -13.59 -3.51 -0.76
N ASP A 101 -12.90 -4.67 -0.78
CA ASP A 101 -13.53 -5.96 -1.08
C ASP A 101 -13.92 -6.76 0.18
N SER A 102 -13.45 -6.35 1.38
CA SER A 102 -13.54 -7.26 2.54
C SER A 102 -14.96 -7.47 3.05
N GLY A 103 -15.82 -6.46 3.02
CA GLY A 103 -17.15 -6.59 3.60
C GLY A 103 -17.16 -7.45 4.87
N ASP A 104 -18.19 -8.27 5.06
CA ASP A 104 -18.27 -9.26 6.15
C ASP A 104 -17.48 -10.57 5.87
N GLU A 105 -16.83 -10.69 4.71
CA GLU A 105 -16.21 -11.95 4.26
C GLU A 105 -14.89 -12.28 4.94
N VAL A 106 -14.16 -11.27 5.46
CA VAL A 106 -12.86 -11.45 6.14
C VAL A 106 -12.90 -10.78 7.51
N PRO A 107 -13.30 -11.49 8.57
CA PRO A 107 -13.37 -10.96 9.93
C PRO A 107 -12.01 -10.38 10.38
N GLY A 108 -12.02 -9.18 10.93
CA GLY A 108 -10.80 -8.47 11.38
C GLY A 108 -10.08 -7.66 10.30
N ALA A 109 -10.49 -7.76 9.03
CA ALA A 109 -9.92 -6.99 7.92
C ALA A 109 -9.94 -5.49 8.17
N GLU A 110 -11.08 -4.95 8.62
CA GLU A 110 -11.25 -3.52 8.89
C GLU A 110 -10.24 -2.97 9.91
N ASN A 111 -10.01 -3.71 10.99
CA ASN A 111 -9.04 -3.31 12.02
C ASN A 111 -7.63 -3.33 11.46
N THR A 112 -7.24 -4.40 10.76
CA THR A 112 -5.90 -4.53 10.15
C THR A 112 -5.64 -3.40 9.14
N VAL A 113 -6.59 -3.12 8.26
CA VAL A 113 -6.47 -2.04 7.27
C VAL A 113 -6.38 -0.68 7.93
N ARG A 114 -7.21 -0.42 8.96
CA ARG A 114 -7.21 0.84 9.72
C ARG A 114 -5.86 1.07 10.39
N GLU A 115 -5.31 0.06 11.04
CA GLU A 115 -4.01 0.13 11.73
C GLU A 115 -2.87 0.44 10.76
N ILE A 116 -2.85 -0.22 9.58
CA ILE A 116 -1.83 0.00 8.56
C ILE A 116 -1.90 1.44 8.02
N PHE A 117 -3.08 1.90 7.59
CA PHE A 117 -3.22 3.27 7.08
C PHE A 117 -2.91 4.33 8.15
N ALA A 118 -3.34 4.11 9.39
CA ALA A 118 -3.02 5.01 10.49
C ALA A 118 -1.50 5.08 10.74
N GLY A 119 -0.80 3.95 10.67
CA GLY A 119 0.65 3.90 10.78
C GLY A 119 1.36 4.68 9.67
N TRP A 120 0.92 4.54 8.40
CA TRP A 120 1.49 5.29 7.29
C TRP A 120 1.24 6.80 7.43
N GLN A 121 0.01 7.19 7.77
CA GLN A 121 -0.34 8.60 7.98
C GLN A 121 0.49 9.21 9.11
N GLU A 122 0.71 8.47 10.20
CA GLU A 122 1.52 8.94 11.33
C GLU A 122 2.97 9.20 10.92
N LYS A 123 3.62 8.28 10.20
CA LYS A 123 4.99 8.47 9.71
C LYS A 123 5.13 9.68 8.79
N ILE A 124 4.19 9.85 7.87
CA ILE A 124 4.17 11.02 6.98
C ILE A 124 3.94 12.31 7.79
N ARG A 125 3.03 12.29 8.78
CA ARG A 125 2.77 13.42 9.66
C ARG A 125 4.02 13.84 10.44
N GLU A 126 4.71 12.87 11.04
CA GLU A 126 5.95 13.13 11.79
C GLU A 126 7.03 13.79 10.91
N LEU A 127 7.22 13.29 9.69
CA LEU A 127 8.16 13.88 8.73
C LEU A 127 7.76 15.31 8.35
N LEU A 128 6.48 15.57 8.11
CA LEU A 128 5.96 16.91 7.78
C LEU A 128 6.18 17.89 8.94
N ILE A 129 5.94 17.47 10.17
CA ILE A 129 6.20 18.28 11.37
C ILE A 129 7.69 18.59 11.51
N ALA A 130 8.56 17.58 11.31
CA ALA A 130 10.01 17.77 11.33
C ALA A 130 10.49 18.76 10.25
N ASN A 131 9.72 18.92 9.17
CA ASN A 131 9.95 19.91 8.11
C ASN A 131 9.22 21.24 8.33
N GLY A 132 8.69 21.51 9.55
CA GLY A 132 8.11 22.78 9.93
C GLY A 132 6.62 22.95 9.63
N THR A 133 5.92 21.90 9.20
CA THR A 133 4.46 21.95 9.00
C THR A 133 3.75 21.94 10.34
N ALA A 134 2.74 22.80 10.51
CA ALA A 134 1.91 22.82 11.72
C ALA A 134 1.14 21.49 11.88
N GLU A 135 0.91 21.05 13.12
CA GLU A 135 0.30 19.74 13.46
C GLU A 135 -0.99 19.44 12.67
N ASP A 136 -1.92 20.39 12.65
CA ASP A 136 -3.19 20.22 11.94
C ASP A 136 -3.05 20.14 10.43
N ASP A 137 -2.09 20.85 9.84
CA ASP A 137 -1.79 20.79 8.41
C ASP A 137 -1.06 19.49 8.06
N ALA A 138 -0.12 19.06 8.91
CA ALA A 138 0.59 17.80 8.75
C ALA A 138 -0.38 16.61 8.78
N ARG A 139 -1.36 16.62 9.67
CA ARG A 139 -2.42 15.61 9.73
C ARG A 139 -3.27 15.59 8.43
N ARG A 140 -3.66 16.78 7.93
CA ARG A 140 -4.43 16.86 6.66
C ARG A 140 -3.60 16.43 5.45
N LEU A 141 -2.35 16.86 5.37
CA LEU A 141 -1.45 16.53 4.28
C LEU A 141 -1.07 15.04 4.27
N SER A 142 -0.87 14.42 5.43
CA SER A 142 -0.61 12.97 5.49
C SER A 142 -1.79 12.17 4.94
N THR A 143 -3.02 12.55 5.29
CA THR A 143 -4.23 11.93 4.74
C THR A 143 -4.34 12.16 3.22
N LEU A 144 -4.09 13.39 2.77
CA LEU A 144 -4.12 13.75 1.35
C LEU A 144 -3.07 12.96 0.55
N ALA A 145 -1.85 12.82 1.07
CA ALA A 145 -0.78 12.08 0.41
C ALA A 145 -1.17 10.61 0.17
N VAL A 146 -1.64 9.92 1.21
CA VAL A 146 -2.10 8.52 1.10
C VAL A 146 -3.25 8.42 0.10
N ALA A 147 -4.29 9.25 0.24
CA ALA A 147 -5.46 9.22 -0.64
C ALA A 147 -5.09 9.51 -2.11
N THR A 148 -4.16 10.45 -2.34
CA THR A 148 -3.71 10.82 -3.68
C THR A 148 -2.93 9.68 -4.34
N ILE A 149 -1.97 9.08 -3.64
CA ILE A 149 -1.17 7.99 -4.20
C ILE A 149 -2.05 6.77 -4.49
N GLU A 150 -2.89 6.36 -3.55
CA GLU A 150 -3.77 5.20 -3.74
C GLU A 150 -4.79 5.42 -4.86
N GLY A 151 -5.37 6.62 -4.96
CA GLY A 151 -6.25 6.98 -6.06
C GLY A 151 -5.53 7.01 -7.41
N ALA A 152 -4.32 7.58 -7.45
CA ALA A 152 -3.50 7.61 -8.65
C ALA A 152 -3.10 6.21 -9.12
N VAL A 153 -2.75 5.30 -8.21
CA VAL A 153 -2.45 3.89 -8.54
C VAL A 153 -3.65 3.22 -9.21
N ILE A 154 -4.87 3.45 -8.71
CA ILE A 154 -6.11 2.93 -9.34
C ILE A 154 -6.27 3.48 -10.76
N LEU A 155 -6.08 4.79 -10.95
CA LEU A 155 -6.17 5.44 -12.26
C LEU A 155 -5.08 4.93 -13.22
N CYS A 156 -3.84 4.75 -12.75
CA CYS A 156 -2.76 4.20 -13.56
C CYS A 156 -3.10 2.79 -14.09
N ARG A 157 -3.69 1.95 -13.25
CA ARG A 157 -4.15 0.61 -13.65
C ARG A 157 -5.26 0.69 -14.71
N ALA A 158 -6.25 1.56 -14.51
CA ALA A 158 -7.36 1.74 -15.43
C ALA A 158 -6.90 2.27 -16.80
N HIS A 159 -5.96 3.21 -16.81
CA HIS A 159 -5.43 3.82 -18.02
C HIS A 159 -4.24 3.06 -18.63
N ARG A 160 -3.67 2.07 -17.92
CA ARG A 160 -2.43 1.37 -18.29
C ARG A 160 -1.30 2.36 -18.60
N SER A 161 -1.13 3.35 -17.75
CA SER A 161 -0.18 4.47 -17.90
C SER A 161 0.21 4.99 -16.51
N ALA A 162 1.45 5.44 -16.36
CA ALA A 162 1.92 6.10 -15.15
C ALA A 162 1.52 7.59 -15.08
N ALA A 163 1.02 8.17 -16.16
CA ALA A 163 0.67 9.60 -16.21
C ALA A 163 -0.24 10.09 -15.08
N PRO A 164 -1.29 9.36 -14.65
CA PRO A 164 -2.11 9.79 -13.52
C PRO A 164 -1.32 9.94 -12.20
N LEU A 165 -0.32 9.10 -11.96
CA LEU A 165 0.54 9.22 -10.78
C LEU A 165 1.46 10.44 -10.91
N ASP A 166 2.07 10.64 -12.07
CA ASP A 166 2.95 11.78 -12.34
C ASP A 166 2.18 13.11 -12.18
N ASP A 167 0.97 13.21 -12.73
CA ASP A 167 0.09 14.38 -12.61
C ASP A 167 -0.34 14.63 -11.15
N ALA A 168 -0.74 13.57 -10.43
CA ALA A 168 -1.19 13.67 -9.05
C ALA A 168 -0.05 14.15 -8.12
N ILE A 169 1.15 13.60 -8.28
CA ILE A 169 2.33 14.02 -7.52
C ILE A 169 2.72 15.46 -7.84
N ALA A 170 2.72 15.85 -9.12
CA ALA A 170 2.98 17.24 -9.49
C ALA A 170 1.99 18.22 -8.85
N ALA A 171 0.71 17.82 -8.76
CA ALA A 171 -0.35 18.65 -8.17
C ALA A 171 -0.22 18.81 -6.65
N ILE A 172 0.16 17.77 -5.90
CA ILE A 172 0.27 17.85 -4.43
C ILE A 172 1.65 18.35 -3.96
N MET A 173 2.69 18.25 -4.77
CA MET A 173 4.06 18.63 -4.43
C MET A 173 4.19 20.06 -3.86
N PRO A 174 3.52 21.09 -4.41
CA PRO A 174 3.58 22.45 -3.87
C PRO A 174 3.02 22.61 -2.45
N LEU A 175 2.20 21.66 -1.98
CA LEU A 175 1.62 21.66 -0.64
C LEU A 175 2.61 21.16 0.43
N PHE A 176 3.66 20.45 0.01
CA PHE A 176 4.69 19.94 0.89
C PHE A 176 5.72 21.04 1.20
N PRO A 177 6.24 21.11 2.43
CA PRO A 177 7.18 22.13 2.83
C PRO A 177 8.46 22.07 1.99
N GLU A 178 9.03 23.25 1.71
CA GLU A 178 10.40 23.35 1.19
C GLU A 178 11.35 23.30 2.37
N THR A 179 12.31 22.40 2.35
CA THR A 179 13.40 22.46 3.33
C THR A 179 14.22 23.71 3.06
N ALA A 180 14.39 24.54 4.08
CA ALA A 180 15.30 25.67 3.99
C ALA A 180 16.73 25.16 3.67
N PRO A 181 17.46 25.85 2.79
CA PRO A 181 18.83 25.49 2.44
C PRO A 181 19.78 25.50 3.61
#